data_8bd0a26230250154dcc1d9b538ee34cf
#
_entry.id   8bd0a26230250154dcc1d9b538ee34cf
#
_cell.length_a   1.000
_cell.length_b   1.000
_cell.length_c   1.000
_cell.angle_alpha   90.00
_cell.angle_beta   90.00
_cell.angle_gamma   90.00
#
_symmetry.space_group_name_H-M   'P 1'
#
loop_
_entity.id
_entity.type
_entity.pdbx_description
1 polymer ?
#
loop_
_entity_poly.entity_id
_entity_poly.type
_entity_poly.pdbx_seq_one_letter_code
_entity_poly.pdbx_strand_id
1 'polypeptide(L)'
;GSIQFYGDRQPTRYGNGIEIYGGCGRYVIDHCYVYQCYDAGITHQISAVGNEEVLMQNITYSNNLIEDCVYAIEYFVGSAENGANRRMQNVLFTDNILRRAGYGFGNQRPDKMTPALIKNWGHYNKASNFRIVRNVFDRSKPHSLHISADKPEWLPKLQDNVHILLKGTDALLGSPEKTYPVDENYGNLMRTLFDEEGNDLTVFI
;
A
#
# COMPACT_ATOMS: atom_id res chain seq x y z
N GLY A 1 -6.33 -4.97 16.30
CA GLY A 1 -7.48 -4.19 15.90
C GLY A 1 -8.78 -4.80 16.37
N SER A 2 -9.74 -4.00 16.72
CA SER A 2 -11.06 -4.47 17.14
C SER A 2 -12.11 -4.04 16.13
N ILE A 3 -13.03 -4.94 15.81
CA ILE A 3 -14.25 -4.60 15.11
C ILE A 3 -15.20 -4.01 16.13
N GLN A 4 -15.60 -2.77 15.97
CA GLN A 4 -16.63 -2.17 16.80
C GLN A 4 -17.96 -2.10 16.04
N PHE A 5 -19.01 -2.58 16.69
CA PHE A 5 -20.37 -2.46 16.19
C PHE A 5 -21.08 -1.34 16.98
N TYR A 6 -21.63 -0.38 16.30
CA TYR A 6 -22.42 0.69 16.88
C TYR A 6 -23.88 0.57 16.43
N GLY A 7 -24.69 -0.13 17.22
CA GLY A 7 -26.10 -0.35 16.89
C GLY A 7 -26.29 -1.01 15.53
N ASP A 8 -27.20 -0.49 14.73
CA ASP A 8 -27.50 -1.00 13.38
C ASP A 8 -26.51 -0.51 12.29
N ARG A 9 -25.42 0.13 12.66
CA ARG A 9 -24.43 0.61 11.73
C ARG A 9 -23.52 -0.52 11.25
N GLN A 10 -23.02 -0.37 10.02
CA GLN A 10 -21.99 -1.25 9.49
C GLN A 10 -20.78 -1.29 10.43
N PRO A 11 -20.10 -2.44 10.53
CA PRO A 11 -18.93 -2.55 11.39
C PRO A 11 -17.92 -1.48 11.03
N THR A 12 -17.49 -0.72 12.02
CA THR A 12 -16.49 0.31 11.84
C THR A 12 -15.10 -0.34 11.81
N ARG A 13 -14.32 0.04 10.80
CA ARG A 13 -13.00 -0.51 10.59
C ARG A 13 -11.98 0.25 11.41
N TYR A 14 -11.53 -0.34 12.47
CA TYR A 14 -10.37 0.10 13.20
C TYR A 14 -9.42 -1.08 13.29
N GLY A 15 -8.41 -1.12 12.47
CA GLY A 15 -7.60 -2.32 12.40
C GLY A 15 -6.21 -2.12 11.86
N ASN A 16 -5.76 -0.87 11.76
CA ASN A 16 -4.41 -0.54 11.37
C ASN A 16 -3.41 -0.88 12.48
N GLY A 17 -2.23 -1.34 12.09
CA GLY A 17 -1.14 -1.61 13.02
C GLY A 17 -0.51 -0.31 13.52
N ILE A 18 0.06 0.47 12.59
CA ILE A 18 0.64 1.78 12.85
C ILE A 18 -0.08 2.79 11.96
N GLU A 19 -0.71 3.78 12.55
CA GLU A 19 -1.46 4.80 11.81
C GLU A 19 -0.94 6.20 12.11
N ILE A 20 -0.61 6.93 11.04
CA ILE A 20 -0.25 8.34 11.07
C ILE A 20 -1.37 9.12 10.41
N TYR A 21 -1.91 10.10 11.10
CA TYR A 21 -3.10 10.81 10.69
C TYR A 21 -2.91 12.32 10.64
N GLY A 22 -3.61 13.00 9.72
CA GLY A 22 -3.55 14.44 9.56
C GLY A 22 -2.28 14.90 8.85
N GLY A 23 -1.90 16.15 9.06
CA GLY A 23 -0.73 16.77 8.44
C GLY A 23 0.60 16.47 9.13
N CYS A 24 0.79 15.28 9.66
CA CYS A 24 2.03 14.88 10.32
C CYS A 24 3.19 14.73 9.33
N GLY A 25 4.41 14.95 9.80
CA GLY A 25 5.61 14.78 8.98
C GLY A 25 6.86 14.59 9.81
N ARG A 26 7.97 14.34 9.14
CA ARG A 26 9.28 14.12 9.75
C ARG A 26 9.31 12.93 10.71
N TYR A 27 8.78 11.78 10.26
CA TYR A 27 8.81 10.55 11.04
C TYR A 27 9.42 9.39 10.23
N VAL A 28 9.93 8.43 10.97
CA VAL A 28 10.51 7.20 10.46
C VAL A 28 9.83 6.02 11.15
N ILE A 29 9.39 5.04 10.38
CA ILE A 29 8.98 3.72 10.87
C ILE A 29 10.01 2.74 10.37
N ASP A 30 10.79 2.19 11.29
CA ASP A 30 11.99 1.43 10.99
C ASP A 30 12.11 0.19 11.87
N HIS A 31 12.58 -0.93 11.28
CA HIS A 31 12.79 -2.21 11.95
C HIS A 31 11.60 -2.73 12.74
N CYS A 32 10.38 -2.51 12.23
CA CYS A 32 9.16 -3.00 12.84
C CYS A 32 8.73 -4.34 12.23
N TYR A 33 8.19 -5.22 13.07
CA TYR A 33 7.45 -6.40 12.64
C TYR A 33 5.96 -6.17 12.89
N VAL A 34 5.19 -6.08 11.81
CA VAL A 34 3.74 -5.80 11.85
C VAL A 34 3.01 -6.93 11.14
N TYR A 35 2.05 -7.54 11.81
CA TYR A 35 1.36 -8.68 11.22
C TYR A 35 -0.09 -8.81 11.69
N GLN A 36 -0.90 -9.52 10.91
CA GLN A 36 -2.29 -9.86 11.23
C GLN A 36 -3.15 -8.64 11.55
N CYS A 37 -2.94 -7.53 10.85
CA CYS A 37 -3.80 -6.38 10.98
C CYS A 37 -5.11 -6.58 10.21
N TYR A 38 -6.21 -6.11 10.82
CA TYR A 38 -7.54 -6.23 10.22
C TYR A 38 -7.69 -5.33 8.97
N ASP A 39 -6.87 -4.30 8.86
CA ASP A 39 -6.80 -3.38 7.73
C ASP A 39 -5.34 -3.25 7.27
N ALA A 40 -4.74 -2.08 7.35
CA ALA A 40 -3.35 -1.87 6.95
C ALA A 40 -2.35 -2.20 8.07
N GLY A 41 -1.19 -2.73 7.69
CA GLY A 41 -0.07 -2.86 8.61
C GLY A 41 0.46 -1.49 9.04
N ILE A 42 0.82 -0.66 8.05
CA ILE A 42 1.21 0.74 8.26
C ILE A 42 0.36 1.62 7.33
N THR A 43 -0.16 2.72 7.85
CA THR A 43 -0.91 3.67 7.04
C THR A 43 -0.59 5.12 7.39
N HIS A 44 -0.63 6.01 6.39
CA HIS A 44 -0.70 7.43 6.59
C HIS A 44 -1.87 8.02 5.81
N GLN A 45 -2.66 8.82 6.50
CA GLN A 45 -3.90 9.34 5.94
C GLN A 45 -4.08 10.82 6.27
N ILE A 46 -4.56 11.58 5.31
CA ILE A 46 -5.01 12.94 5.52
C ILE A 46 -6.53 12.93 5.54
N SER A 47 -7.12 13.40 6.63
CA SER A 47 -8.58 13.56 6.72
C SER A 47 -9.12 14.47 5.62
N ALA A 48 -10.27 14.12 5.10
CA ALA A 48 -10.96 14.86 4.05
C ALA A 48 -11.79 16.06 4.58
N VAL A 49 -11.54 16.54 5.78
CA VAL A 49 -12.33 17.64 6.37
C VAL A 49 -11.73 19.00 6.00
N GLY A 50 -12.56 19.83 5.33
CA GLY A 50 -12.22 21.23 5.04
C GLY A 50 -11.33 21.45 3.81
N ASN A 51 -11.12 22.73 3.48
CA ASN A 51 -10.29 23.19 2.36
C ASN A 51 -8.87 23.60 2.79
N GLU A 52 -8.44 23.21 3.97
CA GLU A 52 -7.13 23.59 4.49
C GLU A 52 -6.00 22.96 3.69
N GLU A 53 -4.92 23.68 3.54
CA GLU A 53 -3.70 23.16 2.96
C GLU A 53 -3.06 22.19 3.97
N VAL A 54 -2.90 20.95 3.56
CA VAL A 54 -2.26 19.91 4.39
C VAL A 54 -1.09 19.29 3.63
N LEU A 55 0.08 19.32 4.25
CA LEU A 55 1.29 18.74 3.73
C LEU A 55 1.79 17.64 4.68
N MET A 56 1.82 16.40 4.18
CA MET A 56 2.57 15.30 4.81
C MET A 56 3.96 15.23 4.17
N GLN A 57 5.02 15.30 4.95
CA GLN A 57 6.36 15.36 4.37
C GLN A 57 7.42 14.64 5.20
N ASN A 58 8.51 14.25 4.49
CA ASN A 58 9.67 13.61 5.11
C ASN A 58 9.28 12.34 5.88
N ILE A 59 8.67 11.42 5.16
CA ILE A 59 8.16 10.14 5.68
C ILE A 59 9.09 9.04 5.19
N THR A 60 9.57 8.20 6.10
CA THR A 60 10.38 7.04 5.74
C THR A 60 9.83 5.79 6.40
N TYR A 61 9.58 4.75 5.61
CA TYR A 61 9.32 3.39 6.07
C TYR A 61 10.46 2.51 5.60
N SER A 62 11.27 2.01 6.54
CA SER A 62 12.48 1.26 6.22
C SER A 62 12.64 -0.01 7.05
N ASN A 63 13.23 -1.04 6.45
CA ASN A 63 13.59 -2.29 7.13
C ASN A 63 12.45 -2.96 7.90
N ASN A 64 11.20 -2.77 7.48
CA ASN A 64 10.06 -3.37 8.15
C ASN A 64 9.71 -4.72 7.51
N LEU A 65 9.25 -5.65 8.32
CA LEU A 65 8.55 -6.85 7.89
C LEU A 65 7.06 -6.66 8.16
N ILE A 66 6.25 -6.66 7.11
CA ILE A 66 4.79 -6.49 7.22
C ILE A 66 4.11 -7.64 6.49
N GLU A 67 3.24 -8.38 7.19
CA GLU A 67 2.63 -9.55 6.62
C GLU A 67 1.20 -9.84 7.12
N ASP A 68 0.46 -10.60 6.31
CA ASP A 68 -0.88 -11.10 6.65
C ASP A 68 -1.87 -9.99 7.06
N CYS A 69 -1.74 -8.83 6.45
CA CYS A 69 -2.68 -7.71 6.55
C CYS A 69 -3.54 -7.63 5.29
N VAL A 70 -4.62 -6.87 5.31
CA VAL A 70 -5.35 -6.59 4.05
C VAL A 70 -4.47 -5.76 3.12
N TYR A 71 -3.84 -4.73 3.67
CA TYR A 71 -2.79 -3.96 3.00
C TYR A 71 -1.53 -3.99 3.86
N ALA A 72 -0.36 -4.20 3.27
CA ALA A 72 0.84 -4.05 4.08
C ALA A 72 1.11 -2.57 4.36
N ILE A 73 1.09 -1.73 3.33
CA ILE A 73 1.14 -0.28 3.46
C ILE A 73 -0.07 0.33 2.73
N GLU A 74 -0.73 1.24 3.39
CA GLU A 74 -1.83 2.02 2.83
C GLU A 74 -1.52 3.51 2.91
N TYR A 75 -1.97 4.29 1.94
CA TYR A 75 -1.95 5.74 2.06
C TYR A 75 -3.15 6.40 1.38
N PHE A 76 -3.57 7.52 1.95
CA PHE A 76 -4.63 8.33 1.41
C PHE A 76 -4.33 9.81 1.67
N VAL A 77 -4.24 10.61 0.63
CA VAL A 77 -3.86 12.03 0.74
C VAL A 77 -5.02 12.97 0.45
N GLY A 78 -5.99 12.56 -0.35
CA GLY A 78 -7.13 13.40 -0.64
C GLY A 78 -8.15 12.81 -1.60
N SER A 79 -9.32 13.41 -1.62
CA SER A 79 -10.39 13.15 -2.59
C SER A 79 -10.53 14.31 -3.59
N ALA A 80 -11.27 14.10 -4.67
CA ALA A 80 -11.48 15.09 -5.74
C ALA A 80 -11.88 16.46 -5.25
N GLU A 81 -12.85 16.49 -4.38
CA GLU A 81 -13.50 17.74 -3.94
C GLU A 81 -12.63 18.53 -2.98
N ASN A 82 -11.72 17.86 -2.26
CA ASN A 82 -10.91 18.45 -1.19
C ASN A 82 -9.40 18.27 -1.45
N GLY A 83 -9.01 17.67 -2.56
CA GLY A 83 -7.63 17.25 -2.84
C GLY A 83 -6.72 18.37 -3.34
N ALA A 84 -7.27 19.52 -3.72
CA ALA A 84 -6.47 20.59 -4.33
C ALA A 84 -5.33 21.06 -3.43
N ASN A 85 -5.56 21.10 -2.13
CA ASN A 85 -4.65 21.66 -1.12
C ASN A 85 -3.95 20.59 -0.28
N ARG A 86 -4.06 19.31 -0.67
CA ARG A 86 -3.46 18.21 0.08
C ARG A 86 -2.41 17.52 -0.75
N ARG A 87 -1.27 17.30 -0.13
CA ARG A 87 -0.13 16.69 -0.82
C ARG A 87 0.79 16.00 0.15
N MET A 88 1.57 15.07 -0.39
CA MET A 88 2.71 14.50 0.31
C MET A 88 4.01 14.79 -0.43
N GLN A 89 5.10 14.89 0.29
CA GLN A 89 6.41 15.22 -0.26
C GLN A 89 7.53 14.50 0.47
N ASN A 90 8.57 14.11 -0.28
CA ASN A 90 9.73 13.42 0.29
C ASN A 90 9.31 12.15 1.05
N VAL A 91 8.68 11.23 0.35
CA VAL A 91 8.25 9.94 0.90
C VAL A 91 9.18 8.85 0.37
N LEU A 92 9.67 8.00 1.26
CA LEU A 92 10.55 6.90 0.93
C LEU A 92 10.08 5.61 1.62
N PHE A 93 9.80 4.59 0.81
CA PHE A 93 9.62 3.22 1.30
C PHE A 93 10.81 2.42 0.80
N THR A 94 11.64 1.92 1.72
CA THR A 94 12.90 1.27 1.33
C THR A 94 13.24 0.08 2.20
N ASP A 95 13.82 -0.94 1.56
CA ASP A 95 14.34 -2.11 2.25
C ASP A 95 13.32 -2.86 3.12
N ASN A 96 12.02 -2.75 2.79
CA ASN A 96 10.97 -3.47 3.49
C ASN A 96 10.70 -4.83 2.83
N ILE A 97 10.24 -5.77 3.62
CA ILE A 97 9.64 -7.01 3.16
C ILE A 97 8.14 -6.93 3.43
N LEU A 98 7.36 -6.83 2.35
CA LEU A 98 5.90 -6.78 2.40
C LEU A 98 5.38 -8.07 1.79
N ARG A 99 4.61 -8.85 2.56
CA ARG A 99 4.19 -10.16 2.07
C ARG A 99 2.79 -10.58 2.50
N ARG A 100 2.17 -11.40 1.69
CA ARG A 100 0.90 -12.08 1.93
C ARG A 100 -0.26 -11.11 2.26
N ALA A 101 -0.39 -10.03 1.50
CA ALA A 101 -1.57 -9.19 1.61
C ALA A 101 -2.82 -9.96 1.19
N GLY A 102 -3.89 -9.85 2.00
CA GLY A 102 -5.14 -10.57 1.80
C GLY A 102 -5.16 -12.01 2.31
N TYR A 103 -4.14 -12.46 3.05
CA TYR A 103 -4.09 -13.81 3.63
C TYR A 103 -4.46 -13.86 5.11
N GLY A 104 -4.22 -12.79 5.86
CA GLY A 104 -4.48 -12.74 7.28
C GLY A 104 -5.96 -12.72 7.66
N PHE A 105 -6.23 -12.63 8.95
CA PHE A 105 -7.61 -12.65 9.44
C PHE A 105 -8.45 -11.45 8.93
N GLY A 106 -7.82 -10.35 8.56
CA GLY A 106 -8.48 -9.20 7.94
C GLY A 106 -9.17 -9.55 6.61
N ASN A 107 -8.75 -10.62 5.94
CA ASN A 107 -9.42 -11.12 4.74
C ASN A 107 -10.84 -11.67 5.01
N GLN A 108 -11.21 -11.85 6.26
CA GLN A 108 -12.57 -12.22 6.68
C GLN A 108 -13.54 -11.03 6.75
N ARG A 109 -13.10 -9.85 6.39
CA ARG A 109 -13.93 -8.63 6.38
C ARG A 109 -15.13 -8.82 5.46
N PRO A 110 -16.33 -8.36 5.89
CA PRO A 110 -17.54 -8.50 5.10
C PRO A 110 -17.57 -7.59 3.86
N ASP A 111 -16.77 -6.55 3.84
CA ASP A 111 -16.64 -5.66 2.70
C ASP A 111 -15.62 -6.21 1.69
N LYS A 112 -15.99 -6.10 0.43
CA LYS A 112 -15.13 -6.57 -0.67
C LYS A 112 -13.95 -5.63 -0.85
N MET A 113 -12.91 -5.87 -0.12
CA MET A 113 -11.65 -5.14 -0.28
C MET A 113 -10.83 -5.72 -1.42
N THR A 114 -9.96 -4.89 -1.98
CA THR A 114 -8.96 -5.32 -2.94
C THR A 114 -7.60 -5.30 -2.25
N PRO A 115 -7.16 -6.40 -1.65
CA PRO A 115 -5.88 -6.45 -0.97
C PRO A 115 -4.71 -6.12 -1.88
N ALA A 116 -3.67 -5.51 -1.32
CA ALA A 116 -2.43 -5.22 -2.00
C ALA A 116 -1.30 -5.01 -0.99
N LEU A 117 -0.06 -5.22 -1.40
CA LEU A 117 1.09 -4.93 -0.55
C LEU A 117 1.27 -3.43 -0.35
N ILE A 118 1.01 -2.63 -1.39
CA ILE A 118 0.83 -1.18 -1.24
C ILE A 118 -0.48 -0.78 -1.91
N LYS A 119 -1.31 -0.07 -1.17
CA LYS A 119 -2.61 0.43 -1.61
C LYS A 119 -2.71 1.94 -1.39
N ASN A 120 -3.21 2.67 -2.36
CA ASN A 120 -3.76 3.99 -2.12
C ASN A 120 -5.27 4.04 -2.42
N TRP A 121 -5.92 5.03 -1.83
CA TRP A 121 -7.31 5.32 -2.09
C TRP A 121 -7.45 6.62 -2.88
N GLY A 122 -8.37 6.61 -3.85
CA GLY A 122 -8.62 7.75 -4.71
C GLY A 122 -7.50 8.02 -5.72
N HIS A 123 -7.72 8.99 -6.58
CA HIS A 123 -6.81 9.36 -7.67
C HIS A 123 -6.04 10.66 -7.40
N TYR A 124 -6.43 11.37 -6.35
CA TYR A 124 -5.92 12.71 -6.03
C TYR A 124 -4.78 12.69 -5.02
N ASN A 125 -4.02 11.62 -5.01
CA ASN A 125 -2.87 11.47 -4.12
C ASN A 125 -1.67 12.26 -4.66
N LYS A 126 -1.77 13.57 -4.63
CA LYS A 126 -0.71 14.47 -5.04
C LYS A 126 0.58 14.18 -4.28
N ALA A 127 1.60 13.76 -4.99
CA ALA A 127 2.89 13.42 -4.40
C ALA A 127 4.03 14.07 -5.18
N SER A 128 5.09 14.42 -4.47
CA SER A 128 6.36 14.82 -5.08
C SER A 128 7.53 14.17 -4.35
N ASN A 129 8.55 13.77 -5.11
CA ASN A 129 9.69 13.04 -4.57
C ASN A 129 9.26 11.82 -3.72
N PHE A 130 8.38 11.01 -4.29
CA PHE A 130 7.95 9.75 -3.69
C PHE A 130 8.70 8.60 -4.35
N ARG A 131 9.39 7.79 -3.54
CA ARG A 131 10.20 6.68 -4.02
C ARG A 131 9.91 5.41 -3.23
N ILE A 132 9.93 4.29 -3.93
CA ILE A 132 9.77 2.94 -3.40
C ILE A 132 10.96 2.13 -3.92
N VAL A 133 11.93 1.83 -3.05
CA VAL A 133 13.26 1.38 -3.45
C VAL A 133 13.70 0.14 -2.65
N ARG A 134 14.23 -0.87 -3.32
CA ARG A 134 14.80 -2.08 -2.72
C ARG A 134 13.88 -2.83 -1.77
N ASN A 135 12.58 -2.82 -2.04
CA ASN A 135 11.64 -3.61 -1.26
C ASN A 135 11.44 -4.99 -1.89
N VAL A 136 11.04 -5.94 -1.07
CA VAL A 136 10.55 -7.24 -1.51
C VAL A 136 9.04 -7.25 -1.36
N PHE A 137 8.34 -7.43 -2.47
CA PHE A 137 6.90 -7.60 -2.54
C PHE A 137 6.59 -9.06 -2.78
N ASP A 138 6.20 -9.77 -1.74
CA ASP A 138 6.05 -11.21 -1.78
C ASP A 138 4.59 -11.64 -1.61
N ARG A 139 4.01 -12.11 -2.67
CA ARG A 139 2.68 -12.74 -2.74
C ARG A 139 1.54 -11.88 -2.18
N SER A 140 0.62 -11.53 -3.02
CA SER A 140 -0.63 -10.91 -2.57
C SER A 140 -1.77 -11.34 -3.51
N LYS A 141 -3.00 -11.12 -3.09
CA LYS A 141 -4.21 -11.40 -3.88
C LYS A 141 -5.13 -10.19 -3.78
N PRO A 142 -5.55 -9.57 -4.90
CA PRO A 142 -5.18 -9.87 -6.29
C PRO A 142 -3.97 -9.06 -6.79
N HIS A 143 -3.48 -8.05 -6.08
CA HIS A 143 -2.46 -7.14 -6.58
C HIS A 143 -1.24 -7.07 -5.66
N SER A 144 -0.06 -7.00 -6.24
CA SER A 144 1.16 -6.62 -5.51
C SER A 144 1.11 -5.14 -5.12
N LEU A 145 0.83 -4.28 -6.11
CA LEU A 145 0.64 -2.86 -5.92
C LEU A 145 -0.72 -2.45 -6.46
N HIS A 146 -1.46 -1.63 -5.74
CA HIS A 146 -2.68 -1.03 -6.23
C HIS A 146 -2.64 0.48 -5.96
N ILE A 147 -1.91 1.16 -6.80
CA ILE A 147 -1.61 2.58 -6.68
C ILE A 147 -2.16 3.31 -7.89
N SER A 148 -2.93 4.35 -7.66
CA SER A 148 -3.51 5.17 -8.71
C SER A 148 -3.24 6.65 -8.49
N ALA A 149 -3.15 7.41 -9.58
CA ALA A 149 -3.04 8.86 -9.56
C ALA A 149 -3.63 9.45 -10.82
N ASP A 150 -4.20 10.64 -10.71
CA ASP A 150 -4.73 11.40 -11.84
C ASP A 150 -3.63 11.83 -12.81
N LYS A 151 -2.43 12.04 -12.29
CA LYS A 151 -1.26 12.48 -13.03
C LYS A 151 -0.09 11.52 -12.84
N PRO A 152 0.60 11.12 -13.91
CA PRO A 152 1.76 10.23 -13.83
C PRO A 152 2.85 10.72 -12.90
N GLU A 153 3.08 12.02 -12.85
CA GLU A 153 4.09 12.63 -11.98
C GLU A 153 3.80 12.53 -10.47
N TRP A 154 2.58 12.12 -10.10
CA TRP A 154 2.21 11.86 -8.71
C TRP A 154 2.43 10.41 -8.29
N LEU A 155 2.68 9.53 -9.25
CA LEU A 155 2.99 8.13 -8.96
C LEU A 155 4.38 8.00 -8.32
N PRO A 156 4.57 7.01 -7.44
CA PRO A 156 5.90 6.75 -6.90
C PRO A 156 6.86 6.27 -8.00
N LYS A 157 8.14 6.60 -7.84
CA LYS A 157 9.21 5.98 -8.63
C LYS A 157 9.62 4.68 -7.96
N LEU A 158 9.50 3.59 -8.70
CA LEU A 158 9.88 2.25 -8.27
C LEU A 158 11.29 1.94 -8.79
N GLN A 159 12.18 1.52 -7.89
CA GLN A 159 13.55 1.19 -8.26
C GLN A 159 14.07 0.01 -7.44
N ASP A 160 14.78 -0.90 -8.09
CA ASP A 160 15.47 -2.03 -7.46
C ASP A 160 14.59 -2.90 -6.55
N ASN A 161 13.28 -2.97 -6.81
CA ASN A 161 12.37 -3.81 -6.05
C ASN A 161 12.29 -5.22 -6.64
N VAL A 162 11.99 -6.18 -5.79
CA VAL A 162 11.70 -7.55 -6.19
C VAL A 162 10.21 -7.83 -5.99
N HIS A 163 9.53 -8.25 -7.05
CA HIS A 163 8.13 -8.64 -7.02
C HIS A 163 8.01 -10.16 -7.23
N ILE A 164 7.55 -10.86 -6.21
CA ILE A 164 7.24 -12.28 -6.25
C ILE A 164 5.74 -12.41 -6.43
N LEU A 165 5.32 -12.78 -7.62
CA LEU A 165 3.92 -12.79 -8.03
C LEU A 165 3.35 -14.21 -8.03
N LEU A 166 2.11 -14.34 -7.63
CA LEU A 166 1.31 -15.54 -7.89
C LEU A 166 0.67 -15.44 -9.27
N LYS A 167 0.32 -16.60 -9.85
CA LYS A 167 -0.45 -16.64 -11.09
C LYS A 167 -1.75 -15.88 -10.96
N GLY A 168 -2.00 -14.97 -11.89
CA GLY A 168 -3.17 -14.10 -11.87
C GLY A 168 -3.07 -12.91 -10.91
N THR A 169 -1.90 -12.69 -10.32
CA THR A 169 -1.59 -11.48 -9.56
C THR A 169 -0.79 -10.54 -10.46
N ASP A 170 -1.04 -9.27 -10.34
CA ASP A 170 -0.31 -8.23 -11.07
C ASP A 170 0.22 -7.13 -10.12
N ALA A 171 1.16 -6.36 -10.65
CA ALA A 171 1.58 -5.10 -10.05
C ALA A 171 0.93 -3.98 -10.86
N LEU A 172 -0.04 -3.30 -10.26
CA LEU A 172 -0.84 -2.27 -10.91
C LEU A 172 -0.42 -0.89 -10.42
N LEU A 173 -0.02 -0.02 -11.35
CA LEU A 173 0.16 1.40 -11.14
C LEU A 173 -0.74 2.18 -12.10
N GLY A 174 -1.31 3.29 -11.64
CA GLY A 174 -2.15 4.15 -12.46
C GLY A 174 -3.59 4.22 -12.00
N SER A 175 -4.44 4.86 -12.78
CA SER A 175 -5.89 4.88 -12.56
C SER A 175 -6.57 3.66 -13.21
N PRO A 176 -7.85 3.39 -12.91
CA PRO A 176 -8.60 2.35 -13.62
C PRO A 176 -8.63 2.53 -15.14
N GLU A 177 -8.60 3.78 -15.61
CA GLU A 177 -8.59 4.09 -17.05
C GLU A 177 -7.18 4.09 -17.63
N LYS A 178 -6.15 4.16 -16.80
CA LYS A 178 -4.76 4.30 -17.25
C LYS A 178 -3.80 3.56 -16.35
N THR A 179 -3.48 2.34 -16.73
CA THR A 179 -2.52 1.49 -16.05
C THR A 179 -1.11 1.74 -16.55
N TYR A 180 -0.16 1.82 -15.66
CA TYR A 180 1.27 1.91 -15.96
C TYR A 180 1.95 0.62 -15.49
N PRO A 181 2.70 -0.05 -16.33
CA PRO A 181 3.49 -1.20 -15.90
C PRO A 181 4.59 -0.77 -14.93
N VAL A 182 4.98 -1.66 -14.06
CA VAL A 182 6.21 -1.50 -13.28
C VAL A 182 7.39 -1.60 -14.24
N ASP A 183 8.20 -0.55 -14.32
CA ASP A 183 9.29 -0.47 -15.30
C ASP A 183 10.51 -1.25 -14.83
N GLU A 184 10.83 -2.32 -15.54
CA GLU A 184 12.01 -3.17 -15.26
C GLU A 184 13.33 -2.43 -15.54
N ASN A 185 13.33 -1.37 -16.35
CA ASN A 185 14.53 -0.58 -16.66
C ASN A 185 15.11 0.14 -15.42
N TYR A 186 14.32 0.27 -14.36
CA TYR A 186 14.79 0.80 -13.08
C TYR A 186 15.24 -0.29 -12.09
N GLY A 187 15.68 -1.45 -12.57
CA GLY A 187 16.18 -2.53 -11.74
C GLY A 187 15.11 -3.33 -11.00
N ASN A 188 13.83 -3.13 -11.32
CA ASN A 188 12.77 -3.92 -10.73
C ASN A 188 12.76 -5.34 -11.32
N LEU A 189 12.70 -6.34 -10.45
CA LEU A 189 12.67 -7.74 -10.84
C LEU A 189 11.29 -8.33 -10.60
N MET A 190 10.72 -8.92 -11.64
CA MET A 190 9.45 -9.64 -11.56
C MET A 190 9.72 -11.15 -11.59
N ARG A 191 9.19 -11.88 -10.64
CA ARG A 191 9.28 -13.34 -10.56
C ARG A 191 7.91 -13.92 -10.29
N THR A 192 7.53 -14.91 -11.08
CA THR A 192 6.33 -15.71 -10.85
C THR A 192 6.75 -17.08 -10.34
N LEU A 193 6.24 -17.48 -9.20
CA LEU A 193 6.59 -18.74 -8.58
C LEU A 193 5.59 -19.83 -8.95
N PHE A 194 5.95 -20.61 -9.96
CA PHE A 194 5.25 -21.84 -10.33
C PHE A 194 6.25 -22.88 -10.81
N ASP A 195 5.90 -24.13 -10.66
CA ASP A 195 6.51 -25.19 -11.46
C ASP A 195 5.90 -25.22 -12.89
N GLU A 196 6.47 -26.07 -13.74
CA GLU A 196 6.01 -26.25 -15.12
C GLU A 196 4.57 -26.83 -15.18
N GLU A 197 4.11 -27.44 -14.11
CA GLU A 197 2.77 -28.02 -13.97
C GLU A 197 1.76 -27.02 -13.42
N GLY A 198 2.22 -25.84 -13.00
CA GLY A 198 1.40 -24.76 -12.46
C GLY A 198 1.11 -24.86 -10.97
N ASN A 199 1.86 -25.67 -10.24
CA ASN A 199 1.78 -25.75 -8.79
C ASN A 199 2.52 -24.58 -8.15
N ASP A 200 1.96 -24.09 -7.05
CA ASP A 200 2.53 -22.99 -6.30
C ASP A 200 3.76 -23.46 -5.50
N LEU A 201 4.94 -22.98 -5.86
CA LEU A 201 6.19 -23.30 -5.17
C LEU A 201 6.38 -22.53 -3.85
N THR A 202 5.44 -21.71 -3.48
CA THR A 202 5.55 -20.84 -2.29
C THR A 202 5.52 -21.59 -0.95
N VAL A 203 5.25 -22.89 -0.97
CA VAL A 203 5.23 -23.74 0.24
C VAL A 203 6.65 -24.07 0.75
N PHE A 204 7.70 -23.80 -0.03
CA PHE A 204 9.06 -24.24 0.24
C PHE A 204 10.08 -23.11 0.46
N ILE A 205 9.64 -21.87 0.64
CA ILE A 205 10.54 -20.73 0.89
C ILE A 205 10.24 -20.11 2.25
#